data_1f107c718371342e99c543dc57dac277
#
_entry.id   1f107c718371342e99c543dc57dac277
#
_cell.length_a   1.000
_cell.length_b   1.000
_cell.length_c   1.000
_cell.angle_alpha   90.00
_cell.angle_beta   90.00
_cell.angle_gamma   90.00
#
_symmetry.space_group_name_H-M   'P 1'
#
loop_
_entity.id
_entity.type
_entity.pdbx_description
1 polymer ?
#
loop_
_entity_poly.entity_id
_entity_poly.type
_entity_poly.pdbx_seq_one_letter_code
_entity_poly.pdbx_strand_id
1 'polypeptide(L)'
;MNTVCHKQLSFGSLFGKHVTADFDGGHITSDAGGLLLRELDGRYGITEGAARCLDDPRHRSWVIHDLKTLIKQRIFSIALGYEDTNDATTLRSDPALKTMTERLPESSLDLASQPTLCRFENRVSKKALRRLADWLFEVYVKTHPGPRDVIVIDIDATDDPTHGQQQLSFFHGYYEEHMYHPLFIFDGISGFPMACILRPGNTHASHRSKAVLKRLMKRLKKAYPEAEIVLRADAGFAVPRLYSLCEQEGIHYVIGLITNDRLKEKSAELLAKAKEQFEQSGEKQRLFTSFNYQADSWSRYRRVIAKTEYMDKGANQRFVVTNIALKPQRLYDEIYVLRGETENRIKELKLEIKADRLSCHRFLANQFRLYLHTFAYCLLWLLRENLQGTELANAQVGTLRVKLLKIGARIRESSRRVWIHLASGYPYQALFSLALQNVKAAPT
;
A
#
# COMPACT_ATOMS: atom_id res chain seq x y z
N MET A 1 14.55 1.83 50.56
CA MET A 1 14.23 1.02 49.39
C MET A 1 12.88 0.36 49.62
N ASN A 2 11.83 0.87 48.96
CA ASN A 2 10.51 0.24 49.06
C ASN A 2 10.50 -1.01 48.20
N THR A 3 10.57 -2.17 48.84
CA THR A 3 10.35 -3.47 48.21
C THR A 3 8.90 -3.54 47.76
N VAL A 4 8.62 -3.28 46.50
CA VAL A 4 7.29 -3.55 45.91
C VAL A 4 7.21 -5.08 45.82
N CYS A 5 6.44 -5.68 46.75
CA CYS A 5 6.15 -7.11 46.73
C CYS A 5 5.23 -7.37 45.52
N HIS A 6 5.78 -7.84 44.41
CA HIS A 6 4.99 -8.25 43.25
C HIS A 6 4.12 -9.43 43.65
N LYS A 7 2.80 -9.31 43.52
CA LYS A 7 1.85 -10.38 43.85
C LYS A 7 2.07 -11.49 42.85
N GLN A 8 2.55 -12.63 43.31
CA GLN A 8 2.66 -13.87 42.51
C GLN A 8 1.28 -14.37 42.13
N LEU A 9 1.12 -14.73 40.87
CA LEU A 9 -0.07 -15.40 40.33
C LEU A 9 0.17 -16.90 40.30
N SER A 10 -0.74 -17.68 40.88
CA SER A 10 -0.68 -19.14 40.89
C SER A 10 -1.62 -19.71 39.83
N PHE A 11 -1.11 -20.67 39.07
CA PHE A 11 -1.85 -21.43 38.06
C PHE A 11 -1.91 -22.92 38.45
N GLY A 12 -2.67 -23.69 37.70
CA GLY A 12 -2.75 -25.14 37.89
C GLY A 12 -1.39 -25.82 37.77
N SER A 13 -1.18 -26.88 38.50
CA SER A 13 0.10 -27.64 38.47
C SER A 13 0.32 -28.32 37.11
N LEU A 14 1.57 -28.34 36.65
CA LEU A 14 2.02 -29.06 35.47
C LEU A 14 2.96 -30.21 35.89
N PHE A 15 2.54 -31.44 35.71
CA PHE A 15 3.30 -32.64 36.12
C PHE A 15 3.84 -32.56 37.56
N GLY A 16 3.01 -32.08 38.51
CA GLY A 16 3.36 -31.97 39.92
C GLY A 16 4.18 -30.72 40.29
N LYS A 17 4.52 -29.86 39.30
CA LYS A 17 5.21 -28.56 39.53
C LYS A 17 4.20 -27.46 39.69
N HIS A 18 4.38 -26.59 40.69
CA HIS A 18 3.59 -25.37 40.82
C HIS A 18 3.95 -24.37 39.68
N VAL A 19 2.94 -23.86 39.00
CA VAL A 19 3.11 -22.83 37.97
C VAL A 19 2.78 -21.46 38.56
N THR A 20 3.76 -20.56 38.59
CA THR A 20 3.62 -19.18 39.11
C THR A 20 4.07 -18.19 38.07
N ALA A 21 3.48 -16.98 38.09
CA ALA A 21 3.91 -15.82 37.28
C ALA A 21 3.89 -14.55 38.14
N ASP A 22 4.69 -13.58 37.73
CA ASP A 22 4.73 -12.24 38.29
C ASP A 22 5.04 -11.20 37.21
N PHE A 23 5.04 -9.93 37.55
CA PHE A 23 5.29 -8.82 36.64
C PHE A 23 6.68 -8.18 36.87
N ASP A 24 7.70 -8.95 37.18
CA ASP A 24 9.08 -8.50 37.40
C ASP A 24 10.04 -8.74 36.22
N GLY A 25 9.52 -9.18 35.06
CA GLY A 25 10.28 -9.48 33.84
C GLY A 25 11.08 -8.31 33.25
N GLY A 26 10.85 -7.06 33.72
CA GLY A 26 11.49 -5.86 33.24
C GLY A 26 10.87 -5.28 31.96
N HIS A 27 11.65 -4.49 31.21
CA HIS A 27 11.19 -3.86 29.98
C HIS A 27 11.17 -4.84 28.81
N ILE A 28 10.01 -5.46 28.59
CA ILE A 28 9.80 -6.47 27.53
C ILE A 28 8.90 -5.85 26.45
N THR A 29 9.19 -6.20 25.21
CA THR A 29 8.38 -5.86 24.02
C THR A 29 8.10 -7.11 23.21
N SER A 30 7.03 -7.12 22.43
CA SER A 30 6.74 -8.12 21.39
C SER A 30 7.17 -7.68 19.99
N ASP A 31 7.64 -6.45 19.83
CA ASP A 31 7.80 -5.77 18.55
C ASP A 31 9.26 -5.41 18.22
N ALA A 32 10.21 -6.11 18.81
CA ALA A 32 11.64 -5.80 18.67
C ALA A 32 12.15 -5.89 17.22
N GLY A 33 11.52 -6.71 16.37
CA GLY A 33 11.84 -6.78 14.95
C GLY A 33 11.55 -5.50 14.18
N GLY A 34 10.71 -4.61 14.72
CA GLY A 34 10.45 -3.28 14.15
C GLY A 34 11.69 -2.42 13.99
N LEU A 35 12.82 -2.76 14.64
CA LEU A 35 14.10 -2.11 14.43
C LEU A 35 14.61 -2.21 12.98
N LEU A 36 14.23 -3.25 12.23
CA LEU A 36 14.51 -3.31 10.79
C LEU A 36 13.84 -2.14 10.03
N LEU A 37 12.61 -1.80 10.41
CA LEU A 37 11.89 -0.66 9.83
C LEU A 37 12.55 0.67 10.21
N ARG A 38 13.10 0.79 11.42
CA ARG A 38 13.86 1.96 11.84
C ARG A 38 15.12 2.14 10.99
N GLU A 39 15.87 1.08 10.71
CA GLU A 39 17.06 1.15 9.85
C GLU A 39 16.69 1.54 8.41
N LEU A 40 15.61 0.96 7.85
CA LEU A 40 15.08 1.35 6.54
C LEU A 40 14.65 2.81 6.51
N ASP A 41 13.92 3.26 7.52
CA ASP A 41 13.48 4.66 7.61
C ASP A 41 14.68 5.63 7.75
N GLY A 42 15.67 5.26 8.53
CA GLY A 42 16.91 6.04 8.68
C GLY A 42 17.62 6.27 7.34
N ARG A 43 17.54 5.28 6.46
CA ARG A 43 18.17 5.32 5.14
C ARG A 43 17.36 6.11 4.12
N TYR A 44 16.07 5.81 3.98
CA TYR A 44 15.20 6.43 2.96
C TYR A 44 14.57 7.74 3.42
N GLY A 45 14.57 8.02 4.72
CA GLY A 45 14.05 9.25 5.32
C GLY A 45 12.54 9.43 5.16
N ILE A 46 11.77 8.32 5.09
CA ILE A 46 10.34 8.33 4.79
C ILE A 46 9.57 9.15 5.81
N THR A 47 9.77 8.86 7.10
CA THR A 47 9.06 9.55 8.18
C THR A 47 9.52 10.98 8.36
N GLU A 48 10.82 11.26 8.19
CA GLU A 48 11.36 12.61 8.30
C GLU A 48 10.84 13.51 7.19
N GLY A 49 10.82 13.04 5.93
CA GLY A 49 10.25 13.78 4.82
C GLY A 49 8.74 13.99 4.97
N ALA A 50 8.01 12.99 5.48
CA ALA A 50 6.59 13.16 5.80
C ALA A 50 6.36 14.22 6.89
N ALA A 51 7.20 14.24 7.92
CA ALA A 51 7.13 15.26 8.97
C ALA A 51 7.38 16.68 8.44
N ARG A 52 8.35 16.85 7.54
CA ARG A 52 8.63 18.15 6.85
C ARG A 52 7.46 18.64 5.98
N CYS A 53 6.58 17.75 5.56
CA CYS A 53 5.37 18.12 4.84
C CYS A 53 4.30 18.80 5.70
N LEU A 54 4.41 18.72 7.03
CA LEU A 54 3.41 19.23 7.96
C LEU A 54 3.83 20.61 8.50
N ASP A 55 2.84 21.42 8.84
CA ASP A 55 3.03 22.66 9.58
C ASP A 55 2.67 22.41 11.04
N ASP A 56 3.49 22.87 11.97
CA ASP A 56 3.19 22.79 13.42
C ASP A 56 2.74 24.16 13.93
N PRO A 57 1.44 24.36 14.15
CA PRO A 57 0.92 25.62 14.67
C PRO A 57 1.05 25.74 16.19
N ARG A 58 1.61 24.73 16.87
CA ARG A 58 1.74 24.75 18.34
C ARG A 58 2.87 25.68 18.76
N HIS A 59 2.67 26.37 19.87
CA HIS A 59 3.74 27.15 20.48
C HIS A 59 4.86 26.20 20.98
N ARG A 60 6.11 26.53 20.64
CA ARG A 60 7.27 25.64 20.88
C ARG A 60 7.42 25.18 22.33
N SER A 61 7.14 26.06 23.30
CA SER A 61 7.22 25.71 24.72
C SER A 61 6.21 24.68 25.21
N TRP A 62 5.17 24.38 24.41
CA TRP A 62 4.12 23.42 24.76
C TRP A 62 4.23 22.12 23.96
N VAL A 63 5.28 21.99 23.15
CA VAL A 63 5.50 20.80 22.33
C VAL A 63 6.28 19.76 23.11
N ILE A 64 5.60 18.74 23.63
CA ILE A 64 6.21 17.57 24.27
C ILE A 64 6.68 16.56 23.19
N HIS A 65 5.87 16.38 22.15
CA HIS A 65 6.15 15.50 21.03
C HIS A 65 6.18 16.33 19.75
N ASP A 66 7.31 16.37 19.08
CA ASP A 66 7.47 17.05 17.81
C ASP A 66 6.79 16.28 16.66
N LEU A 67 6.67 16.89 15.50
CA LEU A 67 6.01 16.27 14.33
C LEU A 67 6.74 15.00 13.87
N LYS A 68 8.06 14.95 13.97
CA LYS A 68 8.85 13.78 13.59
C LYS A 68 8.51 12.58 14.48
N THR A 69 8.47 12.78 15.79
CA THR A 69 8.08 11.74 16.76
C THR A 69 6.65 11.24 16.51
N LEU A 70 5.70 12.16 16.28
CA LEU A 70 4.29 11.80 16.05
C LEU A 70 4.13 10.99 14.74
N ILE A 71 4.79 11.40 13.67
CA ILE A 71 4.79 10.68 12.38
C ILE A 71 5.43 9.30 12.53
N LYS A 72 6.61 9.22 13.16
CA LYS A 72 7.29 7.94 13.41
C LYS A 72 6.41 7.00 14.22
N GLN A 73 5.87 7.47 15.34
CA GLN A 73 4.98 6.66 16.19
C GLN A 73 3.82 6.11 15.38
N ARG A 74 3.13 6.93 14.55
CA ARG A 74 1.99 6.45 13.77
C ARG A 74 2.40 5.46 12.68
N ILE A 75 3.38 5.78 11.86
CA ILE A 75 3.81 4.93 10.74
C ILE A 75 4.34 3.59 11.26
N PHE A 76 5.18 3.59 12.29
CA PHE A 76 5.70 2.35 12.85
C PHE A 76 4.61 1.53 13.55
N SER A 77 3.70 2.16 14.31
CA SER A 77 2.57 1.44 14.91
C SER A 77 1.72 0.75 13.84
N ILE A 78 1.37 1.43 12.75
CA ILE A 78 0.60 0.85 11.64
C ILE A 78 1.37 -0.34 11.01
N ALA A 79 2.66 -0.19 10.74
CA ALA A 79 3.48 -1.26 10.18
C ALA A 79 3.56 -2.48 11.10
N LEU A 80 3.56 -2.27 12.41
CA LEU A 80 3.53 -3.31 13.44
C LEU A 80 2.13 -3.95 13.65
N GLY A 81 1.08 -3.40 13.03
CA GLY A 81 -0.29 -3.93 13.08
C GLY A 81 -1.21 -3.20 14.06
N TYR A 82 -0.83 -2.04 14.54
CA TYR A 82 -1.65 -1.14 15.37
C TYR A 82 -2.17 0.00 14.49
N GLU A 83 -3.22 -0.29 13.72
CA GLU A 83 -3.69 0.52 12.60
C GLU A 83 -4.33 1.84 13.00
N ASP A 84 -4.96 1.92 14.15
CA ASP A 84 -5.60 3.13 14.64
C ASP A 84 -4.85 3.78 15.82
N THR A 85 -5.48 4.65 16.54
CA THR A 85 -4.86 5.32 17.69
C THR A 85 -5.28 4.72 19.05
N ASN A 86 -6.13 3.68 19.06
CA ASN A 86 -6.70 3.16 20.31
C ASN A 86 -5.62 2.55 21.22
N ASP A 87 -4.67 1.83 20.61
CA ASP A 87 -3.57 1.18 21.34
C ASP A 87 -2.48 2.17 21.80
N ALA A 88 -2.49 3.40 21.29
CA ALA A 88 -1.40 4.34 21.49
C ALA A 88 -1.16 4.68 22.98
N THR A 89 -2.20 4.70 23.80
CA THR A 89 -2.05 4.99 25.23
C THR A 89 -1.35 3.85 25.96
N THR A 90 -1.59 2.62 25.59
CA THR A 90 -0.94 1.43 26.15
C THR A 90 0.49 1.30 25.61
N LEU A 91 0.69 1.51 24.31
CA LEU A 91 1.98 1.35 23.64
C LEU A 91 2.98 2.51 23.84
N ARG A 92 2.55 3.63 24.42
CA ARG A 92 3.42 4.80 24.57
C ARG A 92 4.69 4.54 25.40
N SER A 93 4.65 3.57 26.31
CA SER A 93 5.78 3.15 27.15
C SER A 93 6.53 1.94 26.57
N ASP A 94 6.09 1.37 25.44
CA ASP A 94 6.78 0.22 24.83
C ASP A 94 8.22 0.57 24.46
N PRO A 95 9.22 -0.20 24.96
CA PRO A 95 10.63 0.16 24.82
C PRO A 95 11.15 0.02 23.39
N ALA A 96 10.60 -0.90 22.58
CA ALA A 96 10.98 -1.01 21.17
C ALA A 96 10.42 0.15 20.37
N LEU A 97 9.15 0.50 20.56
CA LEU A 97 8.53 1.63 19.85
C LEU A 97 9.19 2.97 20.23
N LYS A 98 9.57 3.16 21.50
CA LYS A 98 10.40 4.33 21.93
C LYS A 98 11.73 4.34 21.18
N THR A 99 12.44 3.23 21.11
CA THR A 99 13.72 3.11 20.38
C THR A 99 13.56 3.38 18.88
N MET A 100 12.51 2.86 18.26
CA MET A 100 12.19 3.11 16.84
C MET A 100 11.92 4.59 16.56
N THR A 101 11.35 5.30 17.52
CA THR A 101 11.03 6.74 17.43
C THR A 101 12.16 7.65 17.90
N GLU A 102 13.38 7.10 18.07
CA GLU A 102 14.58 7.83 18.52
C GLU A 102 14.47 8.36 19.95
N ARG A 103 13.77 7.64 20.82
CA ARG A 103 13.72 7.90 22.25
C ARG A 103 14.41 6.79 23.04
N LEU A 104 15.04 7.16 24.12
CA LEU A 104 15.63 6.18 25.02
C LEU A 104 14.52 5.32 25.68
N PRO A 105 14.67 4.00 25.72
CA PRO A 105 13.60 3.09 26.12
C PRO A 105 13.17 3.25 27.57
N GLU A 106 14.09 3.52 28.49
CA GLU A 106 13.82 3.60 29.93
C GLU A 106 13.77 5.05 30.43
N SER A 107 14.79 5.85 30.12
CA SER A 107 14.99 7.18 30.72
C SER A 107 14.21 8.30 30.04
N SER A 108 13.75 8.16 28.80
CA SER A 108 13.00 9.22 28.14
C SER A 108 11.51 9.19 28.48
N LEU A 109 10.83 10.34 28.25
CA LEU A 109 9.39 10.44 28.37
C LEU A 109 8.68 9.42 27.47
N ASP A 110 7.49 9.03 27.86
CA ASP A 110 6.59 8.22 27.06
C ASP A 110 6.27 8.87 25.71
N LEU A 111 5.84 8.08 24.75
CA LEU A 111 5.33 8.55 23.46
C LEU A 111 3.94 9.19 23.60
N ALA A 112 3.41 9.72 22.51
CA ALA A 112 2.12 10.40 22.50
C ALA A 112 0.97 9.44 22.81
N SER A 113 0.03 9.91 23.65
CA SER A 113 -1.21 9.21 23.95
C SER A 113 -2.22 9.30 22.81
N GLN A 114 -3.23 8.44 22.83
CA GLN A 114 -4.34 8.41 21.88
C GLN A 114 -4.96 9.80 21.62
N PRO A 115 -5.35 10.61 22.64
CA PRO A 115 -5.93 11.94 22.38
C PRO A 115 -4.96 12.90 21.68
N THR A 116 -3.65 12.75 21.90
CA THR A 116 -2.61 13.56 21.24
C THR A 116 -2.52 13.21 19.76
N LEU A 117 -2.50 11.92 19.44
CA LEU A 117 -2.48 11.44 18.05
C LEU A 117 -3.79 11.77 17.32
N CYS A 118 -4.94 11.66 17.96
CA CYS A 118 -6.21 12.08 17.37
C CYS A 118 -6.21 13.58 17.02
N ARG A 119 -5.73 14.45 17.92
CA ARG A 119 -5.58 15.89 17.63
C ARG A 119 -4.58 16.14 16.50
N PHE A 120 -3.50 15.39 16.46
CA PHE A 120 -2.49 15.46 15.40
C PHE A 120 -3.09 15.11 14.03
N GLU A 121 -3.77 13.99 13.90
CA GLU A 121 -4.41 13.56 12.64
C GLU A 121 -5.49 14.55 12.17
N ASN A 122 -6.28 15.08 13.09
CA ASN A 122 -7.35 16.03 12.75
C ASN A 122 -6.87 17.44 12.42
N ARG A 123 -5.61 17.78 12.61
CA ARG A 123 -5.06 19.14 12.41
C ARG A 123 -4.56 19.37 10.98
N VAL A 124 -4.44 18.32 10.17
CA VAL A 124 -3.85 18.39 8.82
C VAL A 124 -4.54 19.41 7.91
N SER A 125 -3.75 20.13 7.13
CA SER A 125 -4.22 21.10 6.14
C SER A 125 -4.20 20.52 4.71
N LYS A 126 -5.00 21.10 3.79
CA LYS A 126 -4.95 20.75 2.35
C LYS A 126 -3.56 20.95 1.75
N LYS A 127 -2.81 21.97 2.21
CA LYS A 127 -1.44 22.24 1.75
C LYS A 127 -0.48 21.12 2.16
N ALA A 128 -0.57 20.68 3.40
CA ALA A 128 0.21 19.55 3.92
C ALA A 128 -0.08 18.25 3.14
N LEU A 129 -1.35 17.95 2.87
CA LEU A 129 -1.71 16.77 2.06
C LEU A 129 -1.14 16.80 0.64
N ARG A 130 -1.04 17.98 0.01
CA ARG A 130 -0.39 18.12 -1.31
C ARG A 130 1.12 17.82 -1.22
N ARG A 131 1.79 18.34 -0.18
CA ARG A 131 3.22 18.06 0.06
C ARG A 131 3.47 16.57 0.33
N LEU A 132 2.56 15.92 1.09
CA LEU A 132 2.64 14.47 1.33
C LEU A 132 2.46 13.65 0.04
N ALA A 133 1.56 14.08 -0.85
CA ALA A 133 1.43 13.46 -2.18
C ALA A 133 2.73 13.59 -2.99
N ASP A 134 3.38 14.76 -2.93
CA ASP A 134 4.66 14.97 -3.59
C ASP A 134 5.76 14.14 -2.96
N TRP A 135 5.78 14.05 -1.63
CA TRP A 135 6.74 13.26 -0.90
C TRP A 135 6.61 11.75 -1.18
N LEU A 136 5.39 11.23 -1.29
CA LEU A 136 5.19 9.83 -1.69
C LEU A 136 5.85 9.51 -3.04
N PHE A 137 5.70 10.40 -4.00
CA PHE A 137 6.38 10.26 -5.29
C PHE A 137 7.90 10.39 -5.17
N GLU A 138 8.42 11.31 -4.33
CA GLU A 138 9.87 11.41 -4.08
C GLU A 138 10.43 10.14 -3.44
N VAL A 139 9.67 9.50 -2.54
CA VAL A 139 10.04 8.19 -1.98
C VAL A 139 10.13 7.15 -3.09
N TYR A 140 9.15 7.11 -4.02
CA TYR A 140 9.21 6.22 -5.19
C TYR A 140 10.49 6.44 -5.99
N VAL A 141 10.85 7.67 -6.31
CA VAL A 141 12.08 7.96 -7.07
C VAL A 141 13.34 7.54 -6.30
N LYS A 142 13.38 7.80 -5.00
CA LYS A 142 14.51 7.39 -4.14
C LYS A 142 14.68 5.87 -4.05
N THR A 143 13.58 5.13 -4.10
CA THR A 143 13.60 3.66 -4.02
C THR A 143 13.86 2.98 -5.37
N HIS A 144 13.81 3.74 -6.45
CA HIS A 144 14.07 3.28 -7.83
C HIS A 144 15.14 4.16 -8.50
N PRO A 145 16.38 4.15 -7.99
CA PRO A 145 17.45 4.98 -8.54
C PRO A 145 17.90 4.49 -9.93
N GLY A 146 18.43 5.41 -10.74
CA GLY A 146 18.96 5.11 -12.07
C GLY A 146 17.93 5.13 -13.20
N PRO A 147 18.37 4.91 -14.44
CA PRO A 147 17.52 4.90 -15.62
C PRO A 147 16.55 3.71 -15.60
N ARG A 148 15.40 3.90 -16.22
CA ARG A 148 14.39 2.85 -16.40
C ARG A 148 13.97 2.81 -17.87
N ASP A 149 13.89 1.61 -18.45
CA ASP A 149 13.44 1.44 -19.84
C ASP A 149 11.91 1.57 -19.92
N VAL A 150 11.20 0.98 -18.98
CA VAL A 150 9.72 0.96 -18.95
C VAL A 150 9.21 1.24 -17.55
N ILE A 151 8.17 2.07 -17.47
CA ILE A 151 7.38 2.31 -16.26
C ILE A 151 5.93 1.98 -16.56
N VAL A 152 5.37 1.07 -15.78
CA VAL A 152 3.95 0.70 -15.90
C VAL A 152 3.17 1.38 -14.79
N ILE A 153 2.21 2.22 -15.16
CA ILE A 153 1.29 2.89 -14.23
C ILE A 153 0.04 2.02 -14.12
N ASP A 154 -0.15 1.35 -13.00
CA ASP A 154 -1.38 0.66 -12.68
C ASP A 154 -2.28 1.56 -11.83
N ILE A 155 -3.47 1.82 -12.32
CA ILE A 155 -4.46 2.64 -11.63
C ILE A 155 -5.71 1.81 -11.34
N ASP A 156 -6.16 1.87 -10.09
CA ASP A 156 -7.38 1.19 -9.68
C ASP A 156 -8.08 1.94 -8.54
N ALA A 157 -9.36 1.69 -8.37
CA ALA A 157 -10.20 2.23 -7.33
C ALA A 157 -10.78 1.09 -6.49
N THR A 158 -11.00 1.33 -5.21
CA THR A 158 -11.59 0.32 -4.34
C THR A 158 -12.64 0.95 -3.43
N ASP A 159 -13.51 0.14 -2.88
CA ASP A 159 -14.40 0.48 -1.78
C ASP A 159 -13.60 0.70 -0.49
N ASP A 160 -14.12 1.55 0.37
CA ASP A 160 -13.64 1.80 1.73
C ASP A 160 -14.86 2.11 2.61
N PRO A 161 -15.49 1.05 3.17
CA PRO A 161 -16.72 1.16 3.95
C PRO A 161 -16.60 2.10 5.14
N THR A 162 -17.62 2.91 5.37
CA THR A 162 -17.68 3.83 6.49
C THR A 162 -18.77 3.43 7.48
N HIS A 163 -18.47 3.56 8.77
CA HIS A 163 -19.37 3.07 9.84
C HIS A 163 -19.97 4.20 10.70
N GLY A 164 -20.05 5.42 10.17
CA GLY A 164 -20.59 6.56 10.90
C GLY A 164 -20.82 7.77 10.01
N GLN A 165 -21.21 8.90 10.62
CA GLN A 165 -21.46 10.17 9.91
C GLN A 165 -20.14 10.88 9.56
N GLN A 166 -19.42 10.35 8.60
CA GLN A 166 -18.14 10.89 8.17
C GLN A 166 -18.35 11.86 6.99
N GLN A 167 -17.57 12.93 6.93
CA GLN A 167 -17.66 13.90 5.83
C GLN A 167 -17.38 13.24 4.47
N LEU A 168 -18.28 13.44 3.50
CA LEU A 168 -18.19 12.89 2.15
C LEU A 168 -18.27 11.36 2.05
N SER A 169 -18.71 10.69 3.11
CA SER A 169 -19.23 9.33 3.02
C SER A 169 -20.57 9.37 2.31
N PHE A 170 -20.71 8.62 1.22
CA PHE A 170 -21.95 8.55 0.44
C PHE A 170 -22.24 7.11 0.05
N PHE A 171 -23.53 6.82 -0.20
CA PHE A 171 -23.95 5.53 -0.76
C PHE A 171 -23.40 5.37 -2.18
N HIS A 172 -22.86 4.19 -2.46
CA HIS A 172 -22.34 3.82 -3.77
C HIS A 172 -23.19 2.68 -4.36
N GLY A 173 -23.94 2.95 -5.44
CA GLY A 173 -24.91 2.01 -6.00
C GLY A 173 -24.33 0.68 -6.53
N TYR A 174 -23.06 0.63 -6.88
CA TYR A 174 -22.40 -0.61 -7.32
C TYR A 174 -21.97 -1.51 -6.14
N TYR A 175 -21.53 -0.91 -5.03
CA TYR A 175 -21.09 -1.62 -3.83
C TYR A 175 -22.21 -1.77 -2.79
N GLU A 176 -23.34 -1.08 -3.00
CA GLU A 176 -24.54 -1.10 -2.13
C GLU A 176 -24.28 -0.73 -0.67
N GLU A 177 -23.29 0.16 -0.43
CA GLU A 177 -22.90 0.59 0.91
C GLU A 177 -22.48 2.06 0.99
N HIS A 178 -22.48 2.62 2.20
CA HIS A 178 -21.89 3.93 2.49
C HIS A 178 -20.38 3.80 2.61
N MET A 179 -19.63 4.55 1.79
CA MET A 179 -18.18 4.35 1.67
C MET A 179 -17.43 5.62 1.27
N TYR A 180 -16.13 5.55 1.32
CA TYR A 180 -15.22 6.31 0.47
C TYR A 180 -14.82 5.48 -0.75
N HIS A 181 -14.33 6.15 -1.80
CA HIS A 181 -13.88 5.47 -3.03
C HIS A 181 -12.43 5.89 -3.35
N PRO A 182 -11.44 5.41 -2.57
CA PRO A 182 -10.04 5.76 -2.80
C PRO A 182 -9.54 5.31 -4.16
N LEU A 183 -8.60 6.08 -4.70
CA LEU A 183 -7.87 5.81 -5.93
C LEU A 183 -6.43 5.52 -5.58
N PHE A 184 -5.91 4.40 -6.03
CA PHE A 184 -4.51 4.01 -5.89
C PHE A 184 -3.81 3.97 -7.24
N ILE A 185 -2.54 4.31 -7.24
CA ILE A 185 -1.66 4.20 -8.40
C ILE A 185 -0.37 3.53 -7.94
N PHE A 186 -0.04 2.43 -8.60
CA PHE A 186 1.18 1.65 -8.35
C PHE A 186 2.09 1.65 -9.57
N ASP A 187 3.38 1.46 -9.35
CA ASP A 187 4.27 0.95 -10.39
C ASP A 187 3.92 -0.53 -10.62
N GLY A 188 3.42 -0.84 -11.79
CA GLY A 188 2.95 -2.19 -12.13
C GLY A 188 4.06 -3.23 -12.30
N ILE A 189 5.33 -2.81 -12.24
CA ILE A 189 6.49 -3.72 -12.26
C ILE A 189 6.93 -4.02 -10.84
N SER A 190 7.19 -2.99 -10.03
CA SER A 190 7.69 -3.16 -8.67
C SER A 190 6.58 -3.34 -7.62
N GLY A 191 5.36 -2.95 -7.92
CA GLY A 191 4.25 -2.91 -6.96
C GLY A 191 4.36 -1.79 -5.93
N PHE A 192 5.25 -0.80 -6.13
CA PHE A 192 5.40 0.34 -5.22
C PHE A 192 4.26 1.35 -5.41
N PRO A 193 3.65 1.90 -4.34
CA PRO A 193 2.60 2.91 -4.45
C PRO A 193 3.17 4.28 -4.87
N MET A 194 2.72 4.81 -5.99
CA MET A 194 3.11 6.13 -6.49
C MET A 194 2.15 7.25 -6.08
N ALA A 195 0.89 6.93 -5.86
CA ALA A 195 -0.12 7.88 -5.39
C ALA A 195 -1.31 7.17 -4.73
N CYS A 196 -1.91 7.82 -3.75
CA CYS A 196 -3.18 7.41 -3.14
C CYS A 196 -4.05 8.65 -2.85
N ILE A 197 -5.32 8.59 -3.21
CA ILE A 197 -6.23 9.73 -3.09
C ILE A 197 -7.58 9.26 -2.58
N LEU A 198 -7.99 9.77 -1.44
CA LEU A 198 -9.33 9.58 -0.93
C LEU A 198 -10.32 10.39 -1.76
N ARG A 199 -11.47 9.80 -2.09
CA ARG A 199 -12.54 10.43 -2.86
C ARG A 199 -13.88 10.19 -2.18
N PRO A 200 -14.88 11.08 -2.41
CA PRO A 200 -16.24 10.85 -1.94
C PRO A 200 -16.79 9.51 -2.44
N GLY A 201 -17.64 8.87 -1.63
CA GLY A 201 -18.14 7.53 -1.88
C GLY A 201 -18.95 7.37 -3.17
N ASN A 202 -19.71 8.39 -3.57
CA ASN A 202 -20.56 8.38 -4.76
C ASN A 202 -19.84 8.73 -6.08
N THR A 203 -18.50 8.68 -6.10
CA THR A 203 -17.72 9.07 -7.28
C THR A 203 -17.47 7.89 -8.21
N HIS A 204 -17.54 8.12 -9.52
CA HIS A 204 -17.13 7.15 -10.52
C HIS A 204 -15.64 6.79 -10.42
N ALA A 205 -15.26 5.55 -10.77
CA ALA A 205 -13.87 5.06 -10.68
C ALA A 205 -12.86 6.03 -11.34
N SER A 206 -13.17 6.59 -12.50
CA SER A 206 -12.30 7.55 -13.20
C SER A 206 -12.37 9.00 -12.69
N HIS A 207 -13.13 9.28 -11.60
CA HIS A 207 -13.21 10.66 -11.07
C HIS A 207 -11.83 11.14 -10.63
N ARG A 208 -11.44 12.36 -11.04
CA ARG A 208 -10.13 12.99 -10.80
C ARG A 208 -8.90 12.29 -11.41
N SER A 209 -9.04 11.10 -12.01
CA SER A 209 -7.90 10.33 -12.55
C SER A 209 -7.07 11.11 -13.57
N LYS A 210 -7.72 11.86 -14.48
CA LYS A 210 -7.02 12.69 -15.49
C LYS A 210 -6.05 13.70 -14.87
N ALA A 211 -6.48 14.42 -13.83
CA ALA A 211 -5.64 15.45 -13.20
C ALA A 211 -4.46 14.84 -12.44
N VAL A 212 -4.70 13.70 -11.76
CA VAL A 212 -3.67 12.97 -11.02
C VAL A 212 -2.65 12.38 -11.98
N LEU A 213 -3.11 11.67 -13.01
CA LEU A 213 -2.25 11.05 -14.02
C LEU A 213 -1.42 12.10 -14.77
N LYS A 214 -2.01 13.23 -15.18
CA LYS A 214 -1.26 14.30 -15.86
C LYS A 214 -0.10 14.81 -15.01
N ARG A 215 -0.34 15.03 -13.70
CA ARG A 215 0.73 15.43 -12.75
C ARG A 215 1.79 14.37 -12.59
N LEU A 216 1.37 13.11 -12.40
CA LEU A 216 2.27 11.97 -12.23
C LEU A 216 3.14 11.76 -13.47
N MET A 217 2.55 11.70 -14.66
CA MET A 217 3.24 11.53 -15.94
C MET A 217 4.30 12.61 -16.18
N LYS A 218 3.97 13.88 -15.87
CA LYS A 218 4.95 14.98 -15.97
C LYS A 218 6.14 14.78 -15.04
N ARG A 219 5.91 14.26 -13.84
CA ARG A 219 6.98 13.99 -12.85
C ARG A 219 7.80 12.78 -13.23
N LEU A 220 7.16 11.72 -13.73
CA LEU A 220 7.85 10.52 -14.23
C LEU A 220 8.77 10.86 -15.40
N LYS A 221 8.30 11.60 -16.40
CA LYS A 221 9.12 12.06 -17.52
C LYS A 221 10.31 12.92 -17.09
N LYS A 222 10.16 13.70 -16.00
CA LYS A 222 11.27 14.47 -15.44
C LYS A 222 12.29 13.60 -14.72
N ALA A 223 11.82 12.59 -13.97
CA ALA A 223 12.68 11.70 -13.19
C ALA A 223 13.34 10.62 -14.06
N TYR A 224 12.64 10.16 -15.10
CA TYR A 224 13.03 9.08 -15.99
C TYR A 224 12.76 9.49 -17.45
N PRO A 225 13.59 10.37 -18.04
CA PRO A 225 13.30 10.98 -19.34
C PRO A 225 13.28 9.98 -20.50
N GLU A 226 14.04 8.88 -20.40
CA GLU A 226 14.13 7.85 -21.42
C GLU A 226 13.11 6.73 -21.28
N ALA A 227 12.35 6.71 -20.18
CA ALA A 227 11.43 5.61 -19.91
C ALA A 227 10.18 5.65 -20.79
N GLU A 228 9.86 4.53 -21.41
CA GLU A 228 8.54 4.32 -21.98
C GLU A 228 7.51 4.15 -20.86
N ILE A 229 6.41 4.91 -20.93
CA ILE A 229 5.36 4.86 -19.90
C ILE A 229 4.13 4.16 -20.47
N VAL A 230 3.62 3.18 -19.74
CA VAL A 230 2.41 2.42 -20.08
C VAL A 230 1.38 2.60 -18.98
N LEU A 231 0.17 3.04 -19.30
CA LEU A 231 -0.97 3.08 -18.38
C LEU A 231 -1.79 1.79 -18.52
N ARG A 232 -1.98 1.07 -17.42
CA ARG A 232 -2.91 -0.07 -17.33
C ARG A 232 -4.06 0.26 -16.40
N ALA A 233 -5.28 -0.13 -16.80
CA ALA A 233 -6.47 0.09 -15.99
C ALA A 233 -7.58 -0.91 -16.34
N ASP A 234 -8.54 -1.05 -15.44
CA ASP A 234 -9.78 -1.78 -15.70
C ASP A 234 -10.77 -0.96 -16.54
N ALA A 235 -11.96 -1.54 -16.78
CA ALA A 235 -13.00 -0.91 -17.57
C ALA A 235 -13.64 0.32 -16.89
N GLY A 236 -13.50 0.50 -15.59
CA GLY A 236 -13.93 1.70 -14.86
C GLY A 236 -13.17 2.97 -15.27
N PHE A 237 -12.00 2.81 -15.90
CA PHE A 237 -11.19 3.91 -16.44
C PHE A 237 -11.31 4.06 -17.96
N ALA A 238 -12.21 3.32 -18.61
CA ALA A 238 -12.44 3.37 -20.04
C ALA A 238 -13.18 4.66 -20.48
N VAL A 239 -12.56 5.80 -20.30
CA VAL A 239 -13.15 7.12 -20.61
C VAL A 239 -12.32 7.89 -21.64
N PRO A 240 -12.96 8.56 -22.64
CA PRO A 240 -12.27 9.24 -23.73
C PRO A 240 -11.19 10.23 -23.28
N ARG A 241 -11.43 10.92 -22.16
CA ARG A 241 -10.50 11.91 -21.59
C ARG A 241 -9.16 11.30 -21.16
N LEU A 242 -9.11 9.99 -20.80
CA LEU A 242 -7.87 9.32 -20.45
C LEU A 242 -7.10 8.87 -21.68
N TYR A 243 -7.78 8.32 -22.68
CA TYR A 243 -7.15 7.99 -23.97
C TYR A 243 -6.50 9.21 -24.59
N SER A 244 -7.26 10.32 -24.67
CA SER A 244 -6.75 11.58 -25.22
C SER A 244 -5.58 12.14 -24.40
N LEU A 245 -5.58 12.00 -23.08
CA LEU A 245 -4.45 12.39 -22.25
C LEU A 245 -3.19 11.57 -22.60
N CYS A 246 -3.31 10.24 -22.65
CA CYS A 246 -2.18 9.38 -23.00
C CYS A 246 -1.63 9.68 -24.39
N GLU A 247 -2.52 9.85 -25.37
CA GLU A 247 -2.17 10.16 -26.74
C GLU A 247 -1.48 11.52 -26.87
N GLN A 248 -1.95 12.55 -26.17
CA GLN A 248 -1.34 13.89 -26.13
C GLN A 248 0.03 13.88 -25.43
N GLU A 249 0.19 13.07 -24.41
CA GLU A 249 1.43 12.96 -23.66
C GLU A 249 2.40 11.91 -24.26
N GLY A 250 2.06 11.25 -25.38
CA GLY A 250 2.89 10.22 -25.99
C GLY A 250 3.07 8.98 -25.12
N ILE A 251 2.04 8.61 -24.36
CA ILE A 251 2.06 7.48 -23.41
C ILE A 251 1.27 6.32 -23.98
N HIS A 252 1.80 5.12 -23.79
CA HIS A 252 1.09 3.89 -24.13
C HIS A 252 -0.01 3.59 -23.13
N TYR A 253 -1.08 2.91 -23.58
CA TYR A 253 -2.12 2.49 -22.67
C TYR A 253 -2.74 1.15 -23.07
N VAL A 254 -3.22 0.42 -22.05
CA VAL A 254 -3.98 -0.83 -22.16
C VAL A 254 -5.09 -0.79 -21.12
N ILE A 255 -6.32 -0.52 -21.56
CA ILE A 255 -7.45 -0.28 -20.65
C ILE A 255 -8.58 -1.24 -21.00
N GLY A 256 -9.12 -1.93 -19.99
CA GLY A 256 -10.29 -2.79 -20.16
C GLY A 256 -11.46 -1.98 -20.73
N LEU A 257 -12.33 -2.62 -21.50
CA LEU A 257 -13.49 -1.99 -22.10
C LEU A 257 -14.74 -2.76 -21.74
N ILE A 258 -15.78 -2.04 -21.30
CA ILE A 258 -17.08 -2.65 -20.99
C ILE A 258 -17.69 -3.23 -22.27
N THR A 259 -18.08 -4.48 -22.20
CA THR A 259 -18.72 -5.19 -23.30
C THR A 259 -20.06 -4.53 -23.68
N ASN A 260 -20.27 -4.29 -24.98
CA ASN A 260 -21.53 -3.83 -25.53
C ASN A 260 -21.88 -4.60 -26.83
N ASP A 261 -23.07 -4.41 -27.34
CA ASP A 261 -23.55 -5.22 -28.48
C ASP A 261 -22.76 -4.97 -29.76
N ARG A 262 -22.33 -3.74 -30.04
CA ARG A 262 -21.45 -3.42 -31.20
C ARG A 262 -20.09 -4.18 -31.12
N LEU A 263 -19.52 -4.33 -29.91
CA LEU A 263 -18.28 -5.08 -29.72
C LEU A 263 -18.51 -6.59 -29.85
N LYS A 264 -19.65 -7.10 -29.37
CA LYS A 264 -20.04 -8.50 -29.54
C LYS A 264 -20.22 -8.83 -31.02
N GLU A 265 -20.92 -7.99 -31.76
CA GLU A 265 -21.12 -8.13 -33.21
C GLU A 265 -19.77 -8.20 -33.97
N LYS A 266 -18.85 -7.27 -33.70
CA LYS A 266 -17.52 -7.24 -34.31
C LYS A 266 -16.62 -8.45 -33.98
N SER A 267 -16.94 -9.20 -32.97
CA SER A 267 -16.22 -10.41 -32.54
C SER A 267 -17.07 -11.69 -32.66
N ALA A 268 -18.23 -11.62 -33.31
CA ALA A 268 -19.17 -12.74 -33.45
C ALA A 268 -18.57 -13.94 -34.20
N GLU A 269 -17.90 -13.67 -35.32
CA GLU A 269 -17.21 -14.72 -36.11
C GLU A 269 -16.12 -15.43 -35.29
N LEU A 270 -15.36 -14.66 -34.49
CA LEU A 270 -14.34 -15.22 -33.61
C LEU A 270 -14.95 -16.10 -32.53
N LEU A 271 -16.10 -15.70 -31.98
CA LEU A 271 -16.85 -16.49 -31.00
C LEU A 271 -17.39 -17.79 -31.63
N ALA A 272 -17.97 -17.70 -32.81
CA ALA A 272 -18.47 -18.89 -33.54
C ALA A 272 -17.33 -19.92 -33.77
N LYS A 273 -16.16 -19.44 -34.20
CA LYS A 273 -15.00 -20.29 -34.37
C LYS A 273 -14.51 -20.92 -33.07
N ALA A 274 -14.50 -20.16 -31.95
CA ALA A 274 -14.12 -20.69 -30.64
C ALA A 274 -15.12 -21.76 -30.16
N LYS A 275 -16.41 -21.56 -30.44
CA LYS A 275 -17.46 -22.53 -30.12
C LYS A 275 -17.30 -23.82 -30.93
N GLU A 276 -17.12 -23.72 -32.23
CA GLU A 276 -16.87 -24.86 -33.12
C GLU A 276 -15.67 -25.70 -32.68
N GLN A 277 -14.55 -25.05 -32.37
CA GLN A 277 -13.35 -25.73 -31.89
C GLN A 277 -13.57 -26.40 -30.52
N PHE A 278 -14.38 -25.79 -29.64
CA PHE A 278 -14.76 -26.41 -28.38
C PHE A 278 -15.64 -27.64 -28.59
N GLU A 279 -16.61 -27.56 -29.46
CA GLU A 279 -17.53 -28.70 -29.79
C GLU A 279 -16.74 -29.88 -30.40
N GLN A 280 -15.67 -29.62 -31.12
CA GLN A 280 -14.79 -30.65 -31.71
C GLN A 280 -13.82 -31.26 -30.70
N SER A 281 -13.24 -30.45 -29.79
CA SER A 281 -12.17 -30.89 -28.90
C SER A 281 -12.61 -31.23 -27.48
N GLY A 282 -13.77 -30.70 -27.03
CA GLY A 282 -14.19 -30.75 -25.63
C GLY A 282 -13.32 -29.88 -24.70
N GLU A 283 -12.31 -29.18 -25.23
CA GLU A 283 -11.38 -28.36 -24.42
C GLU A 283 -11.66 -26.87 -24.59
N LYS A 284 -11.44 -26.11 -23.52
CA LYS A 284 -11.57 -24.66 -23.52
C LYS A 284 -10.79 -24.04 -24.70
N GLN A 285 -11.50 -23.27 -25.51
CA GLN A 285 -10.92 -22.51 -26.61
C GLN A 285 -10.77 -21.05 -26.27
N ARG A 286 -9.67 -20.46 -26.75
CA ARG A 286 -9.31 -19.07 -26.46
C ARG A 286 -8.70 -18.42 -27.69
N LEU A 287 -9.44 -17.53 -28.31
CA LEU A 287 -9.06 -16.87 -29.56
C LEU A 287 -8.97 -15.35 -29.38
N PHE A 288 -8.12 -14.73 -30.19
CA PHE A 288 -7.84 -13.29 -30.14
C PHE A 288 -7.94 -12.66 -31.53
N THR A 289 -8.47 -11.46 -31.56
CA THR A 289 -8.41 -10.60 -32.76
C THR A 289 -8.26 -9.13 -32.36
N SER A 290 -8.02 -8.26 -33.33
CA SER A 290 -8.07 -6.83 -33.12
C SER A 290 -8.75 -6.12 -34.28
N PHE A 291 -9.46 -5.06 -33.97
CA PHE A 291 -10.17 -4.22 -34.94
C PHE A 291 -10.16 -2.75 -34.50
N ASN A 292 -10.43 -1.86 -35.45
CA ASN A 292 -10.67 -0.47 -35.15
C ASN A 292 -12.12 -0.26 -34.71
N TYR A 293 -12.29 0.43 -33.57
CA TYR A 293 -13.60 0.72 -33.01
C TYR A 293 -13.67 2.18 -32.57
N GLN A 294 -14.85 2.76 -32.72
CA GLN A 294 -15.17 4.08 -32.24
C GLN A 294 -16.54 4.05 -31.57
N ALA A 295 -16.61 4.36 -30.28
CA ALA A 295 -17.86 4.65 -29.61
C ALA A 295 -18.31 6.10 -29.93
N ASP A 296 -19.59 6.38 -29.76
CA ASP A 296 -20.17 7.70 -30.10
C ASP A 296 -19.50 8.84 -29.32
N SER A 297 -19.03 8.57 -28.10
CA SER A 297 -18.30 9.54 -27.27
C SER A 297 -16.81 9.68 -27.60
N TRP A 298 -16.28 8.90 -28.55
CA TRP A 298 -14.87 8.93 -28.88
C TRP A 298 -14.60 9.88 -30.05
N SER A 299 -13.54 10.68 -29.96
CA SER A 299 -13.15 11.62 -31.00
C SER A 299 -12.56 10.94 -32.25
N ARG A 300 -12.13 9.68 -32.15
CA ARG A 300 -11.51 8.92 -33.24
C ARG A 300 -11.60 7.43 -33.04
N TYR A 301 -11.34 6.67 -34.10
CA TYR A 301 -11.13 5.23 -34.01
C TYR A 301 -9.91 4.88 -33.15
N ARG A 302 -10.02 3.81 -32.39
CA ARG A 302 -8.93 3.24 -31.59
C ARG A 302 -8.90 1.73 -31.78
N ARG A 303 -7.72 1.17 -31.66
CA ARG A 303 -7.52 -0.27 -31.72
C ARG A 303 -8.14 -0.92 -30.48
N VAL A 304 -9.00 -1.90 -30.72
CA VAL A 304 -9.58 -2.75 -29.67
C VAL A 304 -9.14 -4.19 -29.92
N ILE A 305 -8.68 -4.85 -28.86
CA ILE A 305 -8.41 -6.28 -28.84
C ILE A 305 -9.63 -6.97 -28.26
N ALA A 306 -10.11 -8.00 -28.96
CA ALA A 306 -11.12 -8.91 -28.45
C ALA A 306 -10.47 -10.25 -28.08
N LYS A 307 -10.70 -10.68 -26.85
CA LYS A 307 -10.46 -12.04 -26.38
C LYS A 307 -11.79 -12.75 -26.29
N THR A 308 -11.92 -13.85 -26.97
CA THR A 308 -13.10 -14.70 -26.96
C THR A 308 -12.74 -16.07 -26.42
N GLU A 309 -13.44 -16.52 -25.41
CA GLU A 309 -13.32 -17.86 -24.81
C GLU A 309 -14.64 -18.61 -24.95
N TYR A 310 -14.57 -19.90 -25.20
CA TYR A 310 -15.69 -20.82 -25.10
C TYR A 310 -15.28 -22.03 -24.25
N MET A 311 -16.10 -22.37 -23.27
CA MET A 311 -15.86 -23.43 -22.30
C MET A 311 -17.21 -24.01 -21.80
N ASP A 312 -17.20 -25.01 -20.92
CA ASP A 312 -18.41 -25.64 -20.35
C ASP A 312 -19.44 -24.63 -19.78
N LYS A 313 -18.96 -23.52 -19.22
CA LYS A 313 -19.80 -22.43 -18.70
C LYS A 313 -20.32 -21.48 -19.78
N GLY A 314 -20.02 -21.76 -21.07
CA GLY A 314 -20.41 -20.95 -22.22
C GLY A 314 -19.39 -19.89 -22.61
N ALA A 315 -19.86 -18.87 -23.34
CA ALA A 315 -19.04 -17.83 -23.96
C ALA A 315 -18.56 -16.77 -22.95
N ASN A 316 -17.31 -16.36 -23.03
CA ASN A 316 -16.75 -15.24 -22.31
C ASN A 316 -15.95 -14.33 -23.25
N GLN A 317 -16.44 -13.11 -23.45
CA GLN A 317 -15.79 -12.12 -24.31
C GLN A 317 -15.27 -10.97 -23.46
N ARG A 318 -14.01 -10.56 -23.72
CA ARG A 318 -13.36 -9.42 -23.05
C ARG A 318 -12.72 -8.52 -24.09
N PHE A 319 -12.80 -7.23 -23.86
CA PHE A 319 -12.28 -6.22 -24.78
C PHE A 319 -11.30 -5.30 -24.07
N VAL A 320 -10.27 -4.89 -24.78
CA VAL A 320 -9.24 -3.98 -24.30
C VAL A 320 -8.93 -2.95 -25.37
N VAL A 321 -8.94 -1.68 -25.02
CA VAL A 321 -8.55 -0.58 -25.90
C VAL A 321 -7.08 -0.23 -25.68
N THR A 322 -6.34 0.01 -26.77
CA THR A 322 -4.89 0.25 -26.71
C THR A 322 -4.39 1.06 -27.91
N ASN A 323 -3.23 1.73 -27.73
CA ASN A 323 -2.44 2.32 -28.82
C ASN A 323 -1.14 1.53 -29.09
N ILE A 324 -0.95 0.38 -28.46
CA ILE A 324 0.26 -0.46 -28.63
C ILE A 324 0.07 -1.41 -29.82
N ALA A 325 1.10 -1.54 -30.66
CA ALA A 325 1.07 -2.34 -31.91
C ALA A 325 1.60 -3.78 -31.74
N LEU A 326 1.32 -4.42 -30.59
CA LEU A 326 1.68 -5.83 -30.38
C LEU A 326 0.61 -6.79 -30.91
N LYS A 327 0.96 -8.08 -31.10
CA LYS A 327 0.01 -9.15 -31.40
C LYS A 327 -1.08 -9.21 -30.31
N PRO A 328 -2.37 -9.40 -30.66
CA PRO A 328 -3.49 -9.31 -29.71
C PRO A 328 -3.32 -10.21 -28.48
N GLN A 329 -3.00 -11.48 -28.68
CA GLN A 329 -2.79 -12.42 -27.60
C GLN A 329 -1.65 -11.99 -26.68
N ARG A 330 -0.51 -11.62 -27.25
CA ARG A 330 0.66 -11.22 -26.50
C ARG A 330 0.39 -9.97 -25.65
N LEU A 331 -0.27 -8.96 -26.23
CA LEU A 331 -0.65 -7.75 -25.48
C LEU A 331 -1.60 -8.08 -24.32
N TYR A 332 -2.58 -8.96 -24.56
CA TYR A 332 -3.54 -9.35 -23.53
C TYR A 332 -2.83 -10.12 -22.41
N ASP A 333 -2.05 -11.14 -22.72
CA ASP A 333 -1.46 -12.07 -21.76
C ASP A 333 -0.25 -11.48 -21.02
N GLU A 334 0.64 -10.79 -21.73
CA GLU A 334 1.91 -10.31 -21.18
C GLU A 334 1.79 -8.89 -20.58
N ILE A 335 0.75 -8.12 -20.95
CA ILE A 335 0.61 -6.75 -20.46
C ILE A 335 -0.69 -6.58 -19.67
N TYR A 336 -1.87 -6.85 -20.25
CA TYR A 336 -3.14 -6.53 -19.62
C TYR A 336 -3.44 -7.39 -18.39
N VAL A 337 -3.21 -8.71 -18.47
CA VAL A 337 -3.51 -9.65 -17.36
C VAL A 337 -2.73 -9.31 -16.10
N LEU A 338 -1.51 -8.82 -16.24
CA LEU A 338 -0.66 -8.43 -15.11
C LEU A 338 -1.23 -7.26 -14.28
N ARG A 339 -2.28 -6.57 -14.78
CA ARG A 339 -3.06 -5.62 -13.98
C ARG A 339 -3.62 -6.25 -12.70
N GLY A 340 -3.94 -7.55 -12.72
CA GLY A 340 -4.44 -8.26 -11.55
C GLY A 340 -3.55 -8.17 -10.31
N GLU A 341 -2.26 -7.92 -10.48
CA GLU A 341 -1.33 -7.71 -9.36
C GLU A 341 -1.67 -6.44 -8.56
N THR A 342 -2.25 -5.41 -9.19
CA THR A 342 -2.69 -4.20 -8.49
C THR A 342 -3.81 -4.50 -7.49
N GLU A 343 -4.72 -5.39 -7.84
CA GLU A 343 -5.78 -5.85 -6.94
C GLU A 343 -5.19 -6.55 -5.70
N ASN A 344 -4.11 -7.33 -5.88
CA ASN A 344 -3.40 -7.97 -4.78
C ASN A 344 -2.71 -6.93 -3.88
N ARG A 345 -2.11 -5.87 -4.45
CA ARG A 345 -1.50 -4.77 -3.67
C ARG A 345 -2.54 -3.97 -2.88
N ILE A 346 -3.71 -3.72 -3.49
CA ILE A 346 -4.84 -3.09 -2.79
C ILE A 346 -5.34 -3.98 -1.65
N LYS A 347 -5.44 -5.28 -1.87
CA LYS A 347 -5.81 -6.24 -0.81
C LYS A 347 -4.79 -6.24 0.33
N GLU A 348 -3.49 -6.23 0.06
CA GLU A 348 -2.46 -6.08 1.10
C GLU A 348 -2.65 -4.78 1.90
N LEU A 349 -2.88 -3.66 1.23
CA LEU A 349 -3.14 -2.37 1.90
C LEU A 349 -4.40 -2.40 2.76
N LYS A 350 -5.50 -2.96 2.26
CA LYS A 350 -6.77 -3.05 3.01
C LYS A 350 -6.70 -4.08 4.13
N LEU A 351 -6.31 -5.31 3.83
CA LEU A 351 -6.44 -6.43 4.76
C LEU A 351 -5.28 -6.50 5.77
N GLU A 352 -4.07 -6.19 5.31
CA GLU A 352 -2.86 -6.37 6.12
C GLU A 352 -2.41 -5.07 6.81
N ILE A 353 -2.48 -3.95 6.10
CA ILE A 353 -2.13 -2.62 6.64
C ILE A 353 -3.35 -1.90 7.22
N LYS A 354 -4.57 -2.40 6.96
CA LYS A 354 -5.83 -1.80 7.41
C LYS A 354 -6.00 -0.36 6.95
N ALA A 355 -5.64 -0.08 5.69
CA ALA A 355 -5.75 1.25 5.10
C ALA A 355 -7.20 1.71 4.93
N ASP A 356 -8.16 0.82 5.08
CA ASP A 356 -9.60 1.05 5.15
C ASP A 356 -10.11 1.45 6.55
N ARG A 357 -9.24 1.56 7.57
CA ARG A 357 -9.62 2.04 8.91
C ARG A 357 -9.60 3.58 8.98
N LEU A 358 -10.38 4.22 8.11
CA LEU A 358 -10.49 5.67 8.00
C LEU A 358 -11.65 6.20 8.86
N SER A 359 -11.49 6.14 10.18
CA SER A 359 -12.55 6.40 11.18
C SER A 359 -12.67 7.85 11.67
N CYS A 360 -11.92 8.80 11.10
CA CYS A 360 -12.06 10.21 11.45
C CYS A 360 -13.35 10.82 10.88
N HIS A 361 -13.99 11.76 11.61
CA HIS A 361 -15.12 12.50 11.07
C HIS A 361 -14.72 13.36 9.86
N ARG A 362 -13.56 14.04 9.92
CA ARG A 362 -13.08 14.96 8.89
C ARG A 362 -12.48 14.20 7.71
N PHE A 363 -12.92 14.50 6.49
CA PHE A 363 -12.40 13.93 5.25
C PHE A 363 -10.87 14.12 5.07
N LEU A 364 -10.36 15.31 5.40
CA LEU A 364 -8.92 15.59 5.29
C LEU A 364 -8.09 14.75 6.29
N ALA A 365 -8.62 14.46 7.47
CA ALA A 365 -7.96 13.59 8.42
C ALA A 365 -7.89 12.14 7.91
N ASN A 366 -8.95 11.66 7.27
CA ASN A 366 -8.97 10.34 6.63
C ASN A 366 -8.01 10.27 5.43
N GLN A 367 -7.91 11.32 4.60
CA GLN A 367 -6.86 11.38 3.56
C GLN A 367 -5.45 11.34 4.18
N PHE A 368 -5.24 11.98 5.33
CA PHE A 368 -3.95 11.92 6.02
C PHE A 368 -3.66 10.53 6.57
N ARG A 369 -4.66 9.87 7.18
CA ARG A 369 -4.54 8.47 7.60
C ARG A 369 -4.18 7.56 6.43
N LEU A 370 -4.82 7.73 5.28
CA LEU A 370 -4.50 6.97 4.07
C LEU A 370 -3.01 7.12 3.70
N TYR A 371 -2.42 8.32 3.82
CA TYR A 371 -0.97 8.49 3.62
C TYR A 371 -0.14 7.79 4.69
N LEU A 372 -0.53 7.83 5.96
CA LEU A 372 0.19 7.14 7.04
C LEU A 372 0.25 5.63 6.78
N HIS A 373 -0.87 5.02 6.39
CA HIS A 373 -0.94 3.60 6.01
C HIS A 373 -0.11 3.31 4.76
N THR A 374 -0.15 4.18 3.76
CA THR A 374 0.66 4.03 2.54
C THR A 374 2.16 4.12 2.84
N PHE A 375 2.62 5.03 3.71
CA PHE A 375 4.03 5.09 4.11
C PHE A 375 4.44 3.88 4.96
N ALA A 376 3.57 3.35 5.81
CA ALA A 376 3.81 2.10 6.51
C ALA A 376 3.97 0.92 5.54
N TYR A 377 3.12 0.88 4.50
CA TYR A 377 3.25 -0.09 3.41
C TYR A 377 4.58 0.07 2.65
N CYS A 378 5.03 1.30 2.36
CA CYS A 378 6.32 1.55 1.73
C CYS A 378 7.49 0.95 2.54
N LEU A 379 7.47 1.08 3.87
CA LEU A 379 8.50 0.48 4.72
C LEU A 379 8.49 -1.06 4.66
N LEU A 380 7.32 -1.67 4.66
CA LEU A 380 7.17 -3.13 4.56
C LEU A 380 7.51 -3.63 3.15
N TRP A 381 7.18 -2.87 2.13
CA TRP A 381 7.62 -3.13 0.77
C TRP A 381 9.15 -3.11 0.67
N LEU A 382 9.81 -2.08 1.24
CA LEU A 382 11.26 -2.00 1.30
C LEU A 382 11.87 -3.18 2.08
N LEU A 383 11.25 -3.59 3.17
CA LEU A 383 11.70 -4.77 3.90
C LEU A 383 11.65 -6.03 3.00
N ARG A 384 10.57 -6.22 2.23
CA ARG A 384 10.43 -7.32 1.27
C ARG A 384 11.49 -7.28 0.18
N GLU A 385 11.78 -6.10 -0.37
CA GLU A 385 12.84 -5.95 -1.38
C GLU A 385 14.23 -6.33 -0.85
N ASN A 386 14.51 -6.09 0.43
CA ASN A 386 15.76 -6.49 1.07
C ASN A 386 15.81 -8.00 1.44
N LEU A 387 14.76 -8.76 1.09
CA LEU A 387 14.67 -10.21 1.29
C LEU A 387 14.68 -10.98 -0.04
N GLN A 388 15.03 -10.34 -1.15
CA GLN A 388 15.14 -11.02 -2.44
C GLN A 388 16.14 -12.19 -2.35
N GLY A 389 15.82 -13.31 -3.01
CA GLY A 389 16.60 -14.55 -2.91
C GLY A 389 16.35 -15.39 -1.65
N THR A 390 15.42 -14.98 -0.78
CA THR A 390 15.01 -15.75 0.41
C THR A 390 13.59 -16.32 0.26
N GLU A 391 13.18 -17.19 1.18
CA GLU A 391 11.79 -17.70 1.27
C GLU A 391 10.73 -16.61 1.50
N LEU A 392 11.11 -15.42 1.92
CA LEU A 392 10.21 -14.29 2.15
C LEU A 392 10.21 -13.24 1.04
N ALA A 393 10.91 -13.46 -0.07
CA ALA A 393 10.97 -12.54 -1.21
C ALA A 393 9.58 -12.15 -1.75
N ASN A 394 8.64 -13.10 -1.76
CA ASN A 394 7.27 -12.91 -2.23
C ASN A 394 6.22 -12.93 -1.10
N ALA A 395 6.67 -12.81 0.16
CA ALA A 395 5.76 -12.85 1.28
C ALA A 395 4.84 -11.61 1.33
N GLN A 396 3.60 -11.83 1.71
CA GLN A 396 2.67 -10.75 2.02
C GLN A 396 3.14 -9.99 3.28
N VAL A 397 2.76 -8.71 3.41
CA VAL A 397 3.20 -7.87 4.52
C VAL A 397 2.77 -8.40 5.89
N GLY A 398 1.62 -9.09 5.99
CA GLY A 398 1.21 -9.78 7.22
C GLY A 398 2.17 -10.90 7.63
N THR A 399 2.64 -11.69 6.67
CA THR A 399 3.66 -12.73 6.91
C THR A 399 4.99 -12.12 7.35
N LEU A 400 5.43 -11.03 6.70
CA LEU A 400 6.64 -10.31 7.11
C LEU A 400 6.51 -9.79 8.55
N ARG A 401 5.36 -9.23 8.90
CA ARG A 401 5.07 -8.76 10.25
C ARG A 401 5.21 -9.87 11.28
N VAL A 402 4.52 -10.98 11.08
CA VAL A 402 4.54 -12.10 12.03
C VAL A 402 5.93 -12.74 12.12
N LYS A 403 6.59 -12.96 10.98
CA LYS A 403 7.87 -13.66 10.94
C LYS A 403 9.08 -12.80 11.29
N LEU A 404 9.06 -11.50 11.07
CA LEU A 404 10.26 -10.64 11.25
C LEU A 404 10.06 -9.49 12.24
N LEU A 405 8.83 -9.01 12.45
CA LEU A 405 8.63 -7.85 13.31
C LEU A 405 8.15 -8.22 14.71
N LYS A 406 7.30 -9.25 14.83
CA LYS A 406 6.77 -9.72 16.10
C LYS A 406 7.79 -10.66 16.78
N ILE A 407 8.79 -10.06 17.41
CA ILE A 407 9.84 -10.77 18.15
C ILE A 407 9.86 -10.27 19.58
N GLY A 408 9.70 -11.21 20.52
CA GLY A 408 9.85 -10.92 21.94
C GLY A 408 11.29 -10.53 22.28
N ALA A 409 11.46 -9.45 23.02
CA ALA A 409 12.78 -9.03 23.50
C ALA A 409 12.70 -8.34 24.87
N ARG A 410 13.75 -8.49 25.65
CA ARG A 410 14.01 -7.68 26.83
C ARG A 410 14.95 -6.56 26.44
N ILE A 411 14.59 -5.31 26.75
CA ILE A 411 15.39 -4.13 26.43
C ILE A 411 15.97 -3.57 27.74
N ARG A 412 17.24 -3.18 27.70
CA ARG A 412 17.96 -2.56 28.83
C ARG A 412 18.72 -1.34 28.33
N GLU A 413 18.63 -0.27 29.08
CA GLU A 413 19.40 0.95 28.83
C GLU A 413 20.56 1.07 29.83
N SER A 414 21.71 1.48 29.35
CA SER A 414 22.86 1.86 30.15
C SER A 414 23.38 3.20 29.66
N SER A 415 24.30 3.80 30.37
CA SER A 415 24.90 5.12 30.02
C SER A 415 25.48 5.18 28.60
N ARG A 416 25.90 4.06 28.02
CA ARG A 416 26.55 3.98 26.70
C ARG A 416 25.84 3.11 25.67
N ARG A 417 24.85 2.29 26.05
CA ARG A 417 24.28 1.28 25.16
C ARG A 417 22.81 1.02 25.48
N VAL A 418 22.05 0.79 24.45
CA VAL A 418 20.73 0.13 24.52
C VAL A 418 20.94 -1.32 24.09
N TRP A 419 20.67 -2.25 24.98
CA TRP A 419 20.75 -3.69 24.73
C TRP A 419 19.36 -4.23 24.42
N ILE A 420 19.25 -4.95 23.32
CA ILE A 420 18.00 -5.59 22.89
C ILE A 420 18.27 -7.10 22.83
N HIS A 421 17.82 -7.79 23.87
CA HIS A 421 17.98 -9.24 24.00
C HIS A 421 16.78 -9.91 23.36
N LEU A 422 16.91 -10.29 22.09
CA LEU A 422 15.89 -11.02 21.34
C LEU A 422 15.71 -12.42 21.90
N ALA A 423 14.49 -12.98 21.77
CA ALA A 423 14.18 -14.34 22.22
C ALA A 423 15.11 -15.36 21.57
N SER A 424 15.85 -16.12 22.39
CA SER A 424 16.83 -17.13 21.92
C SER A 424 16.19 -18.28 21.13
N GLY A 425 14.93 -18.61 21.43
CA GLY A 425 14.15 -19.61 20.69
C GLY A 425 13.50 -19.11 19.40
N TYR A 426 13.79 -17.86 18.96
CA TYR A 426 13.20 -17.34 17.73
C TYR A 426 13.72 -18.09 16.48
N PRO A 427 12.81 -18.67 15.64
CA PRO A 427 13.23 -19.63 14.61
C PRO A 427 13.88 -18.98 13.38
N TYR A 428 13.64 -17.68 13.11
CA TYR A 428 14.12 -16.97 11.91
C TYR A 428 15.34 -16.09 12.17
N GLN A 429 16.22 -16.46 13.13
CA GLN A 429 17.40 -15.64 13.50
C GLN A 429 18.34 -15.36 12.33
N ALA A 430 18.62 -16.37 11.51
CA ALA A 430 19.48 -16.21 10.32
C ALA A 430 18.87 -15.25 9.31
N LEU A 431 17.57 -15.38 9.06
CA LEU A 431 16.84 -14.52 8.13
C LEU A 431 16.76 -13.07 8.62
N PHE A 432 16.54 -12.86 9.92
CA PHE A 432 16.56 -11.53 10.53
C PHE A 432 17.95 -10.87 10.40
N SER A 433 19.02 -11.63 10.65
CA SER A 433 20.39 -11.14 10.51
C SER A 433 20.71 -10.80 9.06
N LEU A 434 20.29 -11.63 8.11
CA LEU A 434 20.45 -11.37 6.68
C LEU A 434 19.68 -10.11 6.26
N ALA A 435 18.42 -9.97 6.70
CA ALA A 435 17.62 -8.77 6.44
C ALA A 435 18.34 -7.50 6.91
N LEU A 436 18.88 -7.52 8.13
CA LEU A 436 19.65 -6.39 8.68
C LEU A 436 20.93 -6.09 7.87
N GLN A 437 21.64 -7.13 7.45
CA GLN A 437 22.83 -6.97 6.60
C GLN A 437 22.46 -6.34 5.26
N ASN A 438 21.43 -6.84 4.60
CA ASN A 438 20.96 -6.31 3.30
C ASN A 438 20.50 -4.85 3.43
N VAL A 439 19.73 -4.53 4.48
CA VAL A 439 19.32 -3.16 4.76
C VAL A 439 20.53 -2.22 4.92
N LYS A 440 21.61 -2.66 5.52
CA LYS A 440 22.85 -1.88 5.69
C LYS A 440 23.72 -1.81 4.44
N ALA A 441 23.76 -2.86 3.62
CA ALA A 441 24.60 -2.97 2.44
C ALA A 441 24.02 -2.32 1.19
N ALA A 442 22.68 -2.19 1.09
CA ALA A 442 22.05 -1.64 -0.09
C ALA A 442 22.61 -0.23 -0.43
N PRO A 443 22.87 0.20 -1.69
CA PRO A 443 23.40 1.52 -2.04
C PRO A 443 22.44 2.64 -1.62
N THR A 444 22.96 3.77 -1.16
CA THR A 444 22.17 4.98 -0.78
C THR A 444 21.77 5.75 -2.03
#